data_4f54caa359c7edca02380b83f0d167d1
#
_entry.id   4f54caa359c7edca02380b83f0d167d1
#
_cell.length_a   1.000
_cell.length_b   1.000
_cell.length_c   1.000
_cell.angle_alpha   90.00
_cell.angle_beta   90.00
_cell.angle_gamma   90.00
#
_symmetry.space_group_name_H-M   'P 1'
#
loop_
_entity.id
_entity.type
_entity.pdbx_description
1 polymer ?
#
loop_
_entity_poly.entity_id
_entity_poly.type
_entity_poly.pdbx_seq_one_letter_code
_entity_poly.pdbx_strand_id
1 'polypeptide(L)'
;MNSNIASQIVRQKAVVETVFELPLTSRLYGPRMDKNNNLYVCSQIGEIIKFNENGEFSIFMSVTGQPNCIVFDNVEQTNRDVSNNNNNSNSLESQETIYYTDIANSVIYVKKPENDLEVLVKDYQGFPLKGPTSLSLNITDNSLLFCDGGYFESTSLNKPEGSVFNIDIKTGTVMPILLNCLAYPSDIYFDNILGIGYIAETFNNRIIKITENPQGVYHCSVFYVFSGRVGPTSITCDKDANIYVSRFEYQNKKKDEDGVISVINKEGELVGEIIVPEMSEIVGIFIPRNDNIEENVEDDSNKDKVLYLTERNFNGVKKIKINDFISEINKKAEHY
;
A
#
# COMPACT_ATOMS: atom_id res chain seq x y z
N MET A 1 -10.73 -38.05 2.14
CA MET A 1 -9.59 -37.44 2.86
C MET A 1 -9.62 -35.93 2.68
N ASN A 2 -10.57 -35.19 3.23
CA ASN A 2 -10.66 -33.72 3.06
C ASN A 2 -11.36 -33.04 4.24
N SER A 3 -11.18 -33.51 5.48
CA SER A 3 -11.87 -32.94 6.64
C SER A 3 -10.96 -32.21 7.64
N ASN A 4 -9.66 -32.02 7.36
CA ASN A 4 -8.71 -31.47 8.33
C ASN A 4 -8.02 -30.16 7.94
N ILE A 5 -8.30 -29.56 6.77
CA ILE A 5 -7.60 -28.32 6.37
C ILE A 5 -8.21 -27.08 7.05
N ALA A 6 -9.49 -27.08 7.37
CA ALA A 6 -10.15 -25.91 7.96
C ALA A 6 -9.77 -25.61 9.45
N SER A 7 -9.04 -26.52 10.11
CA SER A 7 -8.66 -26.37 11.52
C SER A 7 -7.31 -25.69 11.77
N GLN A 8 -6.63 -25.24 10.73
CA GLN A 8 -5.22 -24.81 10.80
C GLN A 8 -5.00 -23.30 10.69
N ILE A 9 -6.02 -22.55 10.31
CA ILE A 9 -5.90 -21.08 10.18
C ILE A 9 -5.80 -20.46 11.58
N VAL A 10 -4.80 -19.60 11.79
CA VAL A 10 -4.68 -18.78 13.00
C VAL A 10 -5.73 -17.69 12.95
N ARG A 11 -6.60 -17.62 13.98
CA ARG A 11 -7.57 -16.53 14.13
C ARG A 11 -7.33 -15.82 15.43
N GLN A 12 -7.01 -14.53 15.36
CA GLN A 12 -6.74 -13.71 16.52
C GLN A 12 -7.56 -12.42 16.47
N LYS A 13 -8.19 -12.08 17.61
CA LYS A 13 -8.81 -10.77 17.78
C LYS A 13 -7.75 -9.76 18.20
N ALA A 14 -7.60 -8.69 17.41
CA ALA A 14 -6.60 -7.67 17.66
C ALA A 14 -6.97 -6.75 18.83
N VAL A 15 -5.95 -6.29 19.54
CA VAL A 15 -6.04 -5.11 20.42
C VAL A 15 -5.72 -3.89 19.57
N VAL A 16 -6.71 -3.03 19.43
CA VAL A 16 -6.62 -1.84 18.56
C VAL A 16 -6.27 -0.62 19.39
N GLU A 17 -5.22 0.08 19.01
CA GLU A 17 -4.81 1.35 19.61
C GLU A 17 -5.08 2.48 18.60
N THR A 18 -5.69 3.58 19.05
CA THR A 18 -5.81 4.80 18.25
C THR A 18 -4.47 5.53 18.28
N VAL A 19 -3.89 5.75 17.10
CA VAL A 19 -2.65 6.55 16.95
C VAL A 19 -3.00 8.02 17.05
N PHE A 20 -4.04 8.42 16.31
CA PHE A 20 -4.64 9.76 16.38
C PHE A 20 -6.02 9.75 15.77
N GLU A 21 -6.79 10.78 16.07
CA GLU A 21 -8.09 11.07 15.52
C GLU A 21 -8.17 12.56 15.17
N LEU A 22 -8.63 12.86 13.95
CA LEU A 22 -8.80 14.23 13.49
C LEU A 22 -10.14 14.80 13.95
N PRO A 23 -10.20 16.10 14.28
CA PRO A 23 -11.44 16.74 14.75
C PRO A 23 -12.49 16.91 13.65
N LEU A 24 -12.12 16.76 12.40
CA LEU A 24 -12.99 16.93 11.23
C LEU A 24 -13.32 15.60 10.58
N THR A 25 -14.52 15.47 10.05
CA THR A 25 -14.96 14.27 9.31
C THR A 25 -14.28 14.20 7.95
N SER A 26 -13.16 13.49 7.87
CA SER A 26 -12.47 13.23 6.63
C SER A 26 -12.09 11.76 6.54
N ARG A 27 -12.35 11.16 5.39
CA ARG A 27 -11.87 9.81 5.12
C ARG A 27 -10.37 9.83 4.87
N LEU A 28 -9.65 8.93 5.53
CA LEU A 28 -8.21 8.79 5.39
C LEU A 28 -7.86 7.51 4.64
N TYR A 29 -6.84 7.60 3.78
CA TYR A 29 -6.39 6.52 2.91
C TYR A 29 -4.87 6.37 2.95
N GLY A 30 -4.39 5.20 2.54
CA GLY A 30 -3.02 4.93 2.17
C GLY A 30 -1.98 5.33 3.22
N PRO A 31 -2.01 4.75 4.44
CA PRO A 31 -0.96 5.04 5.43
C PRO A 31 0.40 4.61 4.86
N ARG A 32 1.40 5.49 4.96
CA ARG A 32 2.79 5.23 4.53
C ARG A 32 3.76 5.96 5.47
N MET A 33 5.01 5.52 5.49
CA MET A 33 6.08 6.16 6.27
C MET A 33 7.19 6.67 5.37
N ASP A 34 7.78 7.80 5.78
CA ASP A 34 9.05 8.28 5.25
C ASP A 34 10.24 7.57 5.95
N LYS A 35 11.46 7.82 5.50
CA LYS A 35 12.68 7.26 6.10
C LYS A 35 12.95 7.74 7.54
N ASN A 36 12.30 8.81 7.97
CA ASN A 36 12.42 9.36 9.32
C ASN A 36 11.33 8.83 10.25
N ASN A 37 10.61 7.78 9.85
CA ASN A 37 9.48 7.16 10.58
C ASN A 37 8.29 8.10 10.80
N ASN A 38 8.15 9.17 10.04
CA ASN A 38 6.93 9.94 10.07
C ASN A 38 5.85 9.22 9.26
N LEU A 39 4.66 9.13 9.85
CA LEU A 39 3.50 8.51 9.20
C LEU A 39 2.74 9.56 8.38
N TYR A 40 2.35 9.19 7.18
CA TYR A 40 1.54 10.02 6.28
C TYR A 40 0.26 9.31 5.91
N VAL A 41 -0.79 10.09 5.74
CA VAL A 41 -2.08 9.64 5.21
C VAL A 41 -2.64 10.66 4.24
N CYS A 42 -3.39 10.16 3.27
CA CYS A 42 -4.14 10.98 2.33
C CYS A 42 -5.56 11.21 2.83
N SER A 43 -6.05 12.44 2.73
CA SER A 43 -7.39 12.82 3.15
C SER A 43 -8.28 13.11 1.95
N GLN A 44 -9.53 12.64 1.99
CA GLN A 44 -10.52 12.88 0.93
C GLN A 44 -10.78 14.37 0.66
N ILE A 45 -10.51 15.24 1.61
CA ILE A 45 -10.71 16.71 1.47
C ILE A 45 -9.54 17.42 0.80
N GLY A 46 -8.57 16.68 0.25
CA GLY A 46 -7.45 17.27 -0.48
C GLY A 46 -6.25 17.62 0.40
N GLU A 47 -6.01 16.86 1.45
CA GLU A 47 -4.84 17.06 2.31
C GLU A 47 -4.00 15.79 2.39
N ILE A 48 -2.68 15.96 2.42
CA ILE A 48 -1.74 14.94 2.86
C ILE A 48 -1.27 15.34 4.25
N ILE A 49 -1.49 14.49 5.23
CA ILE A 49 -1.29 14.78 6.64
C ILE A 49 -0.10 13.97 7.13
N LYS A 50 0.82 14.63 7.82
CA LYS A 50 2.02 14.05 8.42
C LYS A 50 1.83 13.94 9.93
N PHE A 51 2.25 12.81 10.50
CA PHE A 51 2.32 12.56 11.93
C PHE A 51 3.74 12.23 12.31
N ASN A 52 4.21 12.84 13.40
CA ASN A 52 5.50 12.52 13.98
C ASN A 52 5.38 11.38 15.01
N GLU A 53 6.49 10.90 15.50
CA GLU A 53 6.55 9.84 16.51
C GLU A 53 5.83 10.20 17.82
N ASN A 54 5.70 11.49 18.12
CA ASN A 54 5.01 11.99 19.32
C ASN A 54 3.48 12.03 19.14
N GLY A 55 2.95 11.70 17.97
CA GLY A 55 1.53 11.76 17.65
C GLY A 55 1.01 13.17 17.31
N GLU A 56 1.90 14.14 17.13
CA GLU A 56 1.53 15.46 16.64
C GLU A 56 1.33 15.41 15.13
N PHE A 57 0.30 16.09 14.63
CA PHE A 57 0.03 16.14 13.20
C PHE A 57 0.21 17.54 12.62
N SER A 58 0.54 17.57 11.35
CA SER A 58 0.57 18.78 10.53
C SER A 58 0.04 18.49 9.12
N ILE A 59 -0.54 19.50 8.49
CA ILE A 59 -0.86 19.40 7.06
C ILE A 59 0.46 19.53 6.32
N PHE A 60 0.88 18.42 5.71
CA PHE A 60 2.11 18.38 4.91
C PHE A 60 1.92 19.07 3.56
N MET A 61 0.77 18.82 2.92
CA MET A 61 0.41 19.40 1.63
C MET A 61 -1.10 19.52 1.48
N SER A 62 -1.57 20.64 0.97
CA SER A 62 -2.95 20.82 0.53
C SER A 62 -3.01 20.80 -0.99
N VAL A 63 -3.90 19.99 -1.55
CA VAL A 63 -4.09 19.80 -2.98
C VAL A 63 -5.54 20.02 -3.40
N THR A 64 -5.78 20.28 -4.68
CA THR A 64 -7.13 20.57 -5.18
C THR A 64 -7.98 19.34 -5.47
N GLY A 65 -7.41 18.14 -5.37
CA GLY A 65 -8.05 16.87 -5.69
C GLY A 65 -8.35 15.98 -4.50
N GLN A 66 -8.32 14.68 -4.75
CA GLN A 66 -8.49 13.63 -3.74
C GLN A 66 -7.28 12.69 -3.75
N PRO A 67 -6.23 13.02 -2.99
CA PRO A 67 -5.07 12.13 -2.87
C PRO A 67 -5.50 10.83 -2.22
N ASN A 68 -4.97 9.70 -2.72
CA ASN A 68 -5.37 8.37 -2.21
C ASN A 68 -4.18 7.53 -1.73
N CYS A 69 -3.06 7.60 -2.43
CA CYS A 69 -1.84 6.89 -2.06
C CYS A 69 -0.63 7.80 -2.24
N ILE A 70 0.33 7.69 -1.32
CA ILE A 70 1.61 8.41 -1.37
C ILE A 70 2.75 7.41 -1.27
N VAL A 71 3.85 7.64 -1.96
CA VAL A 71 5.10 6.89 -1.82
C VAL A 71 6.29 7.84 -1.80
N PHE A 72 7.34 7.45 -1.09
CA PHE A 72 8.56 8.22 -0.90
C PHE A 72 9.70 7.51 -1.63
N ASP A 73 10.42 8.27 -2.46
CA ASP A 73 11.62 7.79 -3.13
C ASP A 73 12.86 8.29 -2.39
N ASN A 74 13.56 7.36 -1.77
CA ASN A 74 14.74 7.59 -0.96
C ASN A 74 16.03 7.48 -1.77
N VAL A 75 15.95 7.41 -3.10
CA VAL A 75 17.16 7.28 -3.92
C VAL A 75 18.07 8.48 -3.66
N GLU A 76 19.12 8.26 -2.89
CA GLU A 76 20.24 9.20 -2.79
C GLU A 76 20.72 9.46 -4.21
N GLN A 77 20.54 10.68 -4.68
CA GLN A 77 21.24 11.13 -5.88
C GLN A 77 22.74 11.05 -5.55
N THR A 78 23.36 9.95 -5.92
CA THR A 78 24.81 9.84 -5.94
C THR A 78 25.31 10.81 -7.01
N ASN A 79 25.35 12.09 -6.66
CA ASN A 79 26.08 13.10 -7.42
C ASN A 79 27.57 12.77 -7.32
N ARG A 80 28.03 11.92 -8.22
CA ARG A 80 29.47 11.70 -8.48
C ARG A 80 30.10 12.86 -9.25
N ASP A 81 29.66 14.08 -9.07
CA ASP A 81 30.33 15.25 -9.63
C ASP A 81 30.06 16.48 -8.76
N VAL A 82 30.64 16.56 -7.57
CA VAL A 82 31.01 17.84 -6.98
C VAL A 82 32.27 17.66 -6.10
N SER A 83 33.41 17.79 -6.70
CA SER A 83 34.60 18.26 -5.99
C SER A 83 34.42 19.75 -5.71
N ASN A 84 33.93 20.10 -4.54
CA ASN A 84 34.28 21.39 -3.93
C ASN A 84 33.90 21.41 -2.44
N ASN A 85 34.94 21.59 -1.63
CA ASN A 85 34.89 21.88 -0.22
C ASN A 85 34.02 23.10 0.08
N ASN A 86 33.00 22.94 0.93
CA ASN A 86 32.65 23.97 1.89
C ASN A 86 31.87 23.30 3.04
N ASN A 87 32.54 23.21 4.20
CA ASN A 87 31.97 22.87 5.47
C ASN A 87 30.99 23.94 5.92
N ASN A 88 29.70 23.70 5.73
CA ASN A 88 28.67 24.35 6.53
C ASN A 88 27.66 23.25 6.91
N SER A 89 27.83 22.75 8.13
CA SER A 89 26.91 21.86 8.83
C SER A 89 25.64 22.64 9.25
N ASN A 90 24.76 22.89 8.31
CA ASN A 90 23.37 23.19 8.60
C ASN A 90 22.54 22.00 8.07
N SER A 91 21.75 21.42 8.96
CA SER A 91 20.86 20.29 8.78
C SER A 91 20.32 20.16 7.35
N LEU A 92 20.99 19.37 6.53
CA LEU A 92 20.41 18.84 5.30
C LEU A 92 19.38 17.80 5.72
N GLU A 93 18.15 18.23 5.95
CA GLU A 93 17.01 17.34 5.78
C GLU A 93 17.10 16.85 4.34
N SER A 94 17.56 15.62 4.16
CA SER A 94 17.58 14.97 2.85
C SER A 94 16.12 14.86 2.41
N GLN A 95 15.74 15.75 1.51
CA GLN A 95 14.37 15.89 1.05
C GLN A 95 14.11 14.74 0.06
N GLU A 96 13.12 13.94 0.35
CA GLU A 96 12.69 12.82 -0.49
C GLU A 96 11.85 13.30 -1.66
N THR A 97 11.94 12.60 -2.79
CA THR A 97 10.97 12.78 -3.87
C THR A 97 9.68 12.03 -3.49
N ILE A 98 8.55 12.69 -3.70
CA ILE A 98 7.24 12.18 -3.32
C ILE A 98 6.39 11.99 -4.57
N TYR A 99 5.72 10.85 -4.65
CA TYR A 99 4.72 10.59 -5.67
C TYR A 99 3.37 10.34 -4.98
N TYR A 100 2.30 10.87 -5.56
CA TYR A 100 0.97 10.55 -5.06
C TYR A 100 -0.07 10.45 -6.17
N THR A 101 -1.09 9.62 -5.94
CA THR A 101 -2.25 9.49 -6.81
C THR A 101 -3.33 10.49 -6.43
N ASP A 102 -4.00 11.05 -7.41
CA ASP A 102 -5.19 11.89 -7.26
C ASP A 102 -6.33 11.29 -8.06
N ILE A 103 -7.30 10.70 -7.37
CA ILE A 103 -8.43 10.02 -8.00
C ILE A 103 -9.36 11.03 -8.68
N ALA A 104 -9.62 12.16 -8.02
CA ALA A 104 -10.60 13.15 -8.54
C ALA A 104 -10.10 13.84 -9.82
N ASN A 105 -8.81 14.14 -9.87
CA ASN A 105 -8.19 14.75 -11.04
C ASN A 105 -7.70 13.71 -12.07
N SER A 106 -7.74 12.42 -11.73
CA SER A 106 -7.25 11.33 -12.57
C SER A 106 -5.78 11.51 -12.99
N VAL A 107 -4.92 11.83 -12.03
CA VAL A 107 -3.52 12.22 -12.25
C VAL A 107 -2.61 11.59 -11.22
N ILE A 108 -1.37 11.33 -11.59
CA ILE A 108 -0.26 11.05 -10.68
C ILE A 108 0.66 12.26 -10.65
N TYR A 109 0.96 12.73 -9.46
CA TYR A 109 1.85 13.87 -9.23
C TYR A 109 3.20 13.44 -8.70
N VAL A 110 4.21 14.29 -8.97
CA VAL A 110 5.55 14.20 -8.38
C VAL A 110 5.90 15.53 -7.72
N LYS A 111 6.45 15.47 -6.51
CA LYS A 111 7.02 16.58 -5.77
C LYS A 111 8.48 16.27 -5.46
N LYS A 112 9.40 16.89 -6.19
CA LYS A 112 10.83 16.85 -5.91
C LYS A 112 11.18 17.89 -4.85
N PRO A 113 12.30 17.72 -4.13
CA PRO A 113 12.65 18.57 -3.01
C PRO A 113 12.56 20.07 -3.26
N GLU A 114 13.19 20.58 -4.29
CA GLU A 114 13.29 22.01 -4.56
C GLU A 114 12.35 22.50 -5.67
N ASN A 115 11.53 21.60 -6.24
CA ASN A 115 10.66 21.91 -7.36
C ASN A 115 9.23 22.13 -6.92
N ASP A 116 8.46 22.82 -7.74
CA ASP A 116 7.00 22.85 -7.60
C ASP A 116 6.40 21.47 -7.85
N LEU A 117 5.13 21.33 -7.50
CA LEU A 117 4.37 20.13 -7.79
C LEU A 117 4.16 19.98 -9.29
N GLU A 118 4.54 18.84 -9.84
CA GLU A 118 4.46 18.54 -11.27
C GLU A 118 3.51 17.37 -11.52
N VAL A 119 2.86 17.37 -12.68
CA VAL A 119 2.11 16.21 -13.19
C VAL A 119 3.11 15.21 -13.75
N LEU A 120 3.15 14.01 -13.15
CA LEU A 120 3.97 12.91 -13.67
C LEU A 120 3.23 12.18 -14.80
N VAL A 121 1.99 11.77 -14.58
CA VAL A 121 1.16 11.05 -15.55
C VAL A 121 -0.30 11.47 -15.42
N LYS A 122 -0.95 11.72 -16.54
CA LYS A 122 -2.40 12.02 -16.62
C LYS A 122 -3.13 11.21 -17.70
N ASP A 123 -2.39 10.59 -18.59
CA ASP A 123 -2.98 9.80 -19.69
C ASP A 123 -2.01 8.68 -20.13
N TYR A 124 -2.57 7.71 -20.84
CA TYR A 124 -1.82 6.71 -21.58
C TYR A 124 -2.25 6.76 -23.06
N GLN A 125 -1.29 7.08 -23.95
CA GLN A 125 -1.52 7.22 -25.39
C GLN A 125 -2.65 8.22 -25.76
N GLY A 126 -2.78 9.31 -24.98
CA GLY A 126 -3.80 10.32 -25.16
C GLY A 126 -5.17 10.00 -24.56
N PHE A 127 -5.34 8.83 -23.92
CA PHE A 127 -6.52 8.47 -23.16
C PHE A 127 -6.30 8.82 -21.68
N PRO A 128 -7.14 9.69 -21.08
CA PRO A 128 -7.01 10.05 -19.67
C PRO A 128 -7.03 8.82 -18.75
N LEU A 129 -6.30 8.89 -17.65
CA LEU A 129 -6.46 7.94 -16.54
C LEU A 129 -7.91 8.01 -16.02
N LYS A 130 -8.39 6.91 -15.45
CA LYS A 130 -9.78 6.76 -15.01
C LYS A 130 -9.95 6.88 -13.49
N GLY A 131 -8.87 7.02 -12.75
CA GLY A 131 -8.84 7.16 -11.30
C GLY A 131 -7.72 6.32 -10.69
N PRO A 132 -6.48 6.84 -10.67
CA PRO A 132 -5.35 6.12 -10.11
C PRO A 132 -5.53 5.93 -8.60
N THR A 133 -5.57 4.68 -8.15
CA THR A 133 -5.91 4.31 -6.77
C THR A 133 -4.69 4.12 -5.89
N SER A 134 -3.63 3.52 -6.40
CA SER A 134 -2.47 3.16 -5.59
C SER A 134 -1.18 3.17 -6.39
N LEU A 135 -0.07 3.37 -5.67
CA LEU A 135 1.30 3.39 -6.18
C LEU A 135 2.17 2.44 -5.37
N SER A 136 3.17 1.84 -6.04
CA SER A 136 4.26 1.14 -5.39
C SER A 136 5.57 1.39 -6.14
N LEU A 137 6.64 1.63 -5.39
CA LEU A 137 7.97 1.89 -5.96
C LEU A 137 8.68 0.56 -6.23
N ASN A 138 9.22 0.39 -7.44
CA ASN A 138 10.21 -0.63 -7.76
C ASN A 138 11.59 0.04 -7.77
N ILE A 139 12.31 -0.12 -6.66
CA ILE A 139 13.62 0.52 -6.44
C ILE A 139 14.65 -0.05 -7.41
N THR A 140 14.58 -1.34 -7.72
CA THR A 140 15.56 -2.03 -8.57
C THR A 140 15.57 -1.46 -9.98
N ASP A 141 14.40 -1.17 -10.54
CA ASP A 141 14.27 -0.67 -11.91
C ASP A 141 14.08 0.85 -11.99
N ASN A 142 14.06 1.52 -10.82
CA ASN A 142 13.74 2.94 -10.72
C ASN A 142 12.41 3.27 -11.43
N SER A 143 11.39 2.53 -11.09
CA SER A 143 10.07 2.65 -11.70
C SER A 143 8.95 2.69 -10.66
N LEU A 144 7.80 3.20 -11.07
CA LEU A 144 6.56 3.21 -10.28
C LEU A 144 5.54 2.30 -10.94
N LEU A 145 5.03 1.34 -10.16
CA LEU A 145 3.84 0.61 -10.54
C LEU A 145 2.61 1.32 -9.99
N PHE A 146 1.54 1.39 -10.77
CA PHE A 146 0.29 1.97 -10.28
C PHE A 146 -0.95 1.26 -10.80
N CYS A 147 -1.99 1.28 -9.97
CA CYS A 147 -3.32 0.87 -10.34
C CYS A 147 -4.12 2.09 -10.81
N ASP A 148 -4.73 1.98 -11.99
CA ASP A 148 -5.81 2.86 -12.45
C ASP A 148 -7.13 2.10 -12.28
N GLY A 149 -7.89 2.41 -11.22
CA GLY A 149 -9.02 1.59 -10.75
C GLY A 149 -10.18 1.48 -11.74
N GLY A 150 -10.23 2.37 -12.70
CA GLY A 150 -11.40 2.57 -13.53
C GLY A 150 -12.44 3.42 -12.81
N TYR A 151 -13.40 3.93 -13.53
CA TYR A 151 -14.50 4.69 -12.93
C TYR A 151 -15.31 3.78 -12.01
N PHE A 152 -15.34 4.09 -10.73
CA PHE A 152 -15.99 3.26 -9.70
C PHE A 152 -17.44 2.89 -10.05
N GLU A 153 -18.19 3.81 -10.66
CA GLU A 153 -19.58 3.61 -11.02
C GLU A 153 -19.77 2.76 -12.29
N SER A 154 -18.78 2.67 -13.16
CA SER A 154 -18.88 1.98 -14.45
C SER A 154 -18.12 0.67 -14.51
N THR A 155 -17.04 0.53 -13.76
CA THR A 155 -16.27 -0.71 -13.73
C THR A 155 -17.01 -1.83 -13.00
N SER A 156 -17.00 -3.02 -13.57
CA SER A 156 -17.68 -4.20 -13.01
C SER A 156 -17.03 -5.48 -13.51
N LEU A 157 -17.47 -6.63 -12.98
CA LEU A 157 -17.02 -7.93 -13.47
C LEU A 157 -17.31 -8.15 -14.95
N ASN A 158 -18.45 -7.66 -15.43
CA ASN A 158 -18.85 -7.82 -16.85
C ASN A 158 -18.22 -6.76 -17.76
N LYS A 159 -17.75 -5.66 -17.17
CA LYS A 159 -17.12 -4.55 -17.89
C LYS A 159 -15.94 -4.05 -17.06
N PRO A 160 -14.83 -4.80 -17.01
CA PRO A 160 -13.65 -4.38 -16.28
C PRO A 160 -12.98 -3.22 -17.04
N GLU A 161 -12.74 -2.12 -16.36
CA GLU A 161 -12.12 -0.91 -16.93
C GLU A 161 -10.79 -0.57 -16.26
N GLY A 162 -10.42 -1.29 -15.20
CA GLY A 162 -9.20 -1.05 -14.45
C GLY A 162 -7.95 -1.59 -15.17
N SER A 163 -6.85 -0.93 -14.89
CA SER A 163 -5.54 -1.20 -15.49
C SER A 163 -4.44 -1.16 -14.44
N VAL A 164 -3.30 -1.75 -14.78
CA VAL A 164 -2.05 -1.61 -14.03
C VAL A 164 -0.96 -1.23 -15.01
N PHE A 165 -0.17 -0.23 -14.62
CA PHE A 165 0.91 0.33 -15.43
C PHE A 165 2.22 0.34 -14.67
N ASN A 166 3.31 0.41 -15.42
CA ASN A 166 4.64 0.76 -14.95
C ASN A 166 5.06 2.10 -15.56
N ILE A 167 5.65 2.98 -14.74
CA ILE A 167 6.24 4.27 -15.15
C ILE A 167 7.74 4.18 -14.94
N ASP A 168 8.52 4.33 -15.98
CA ASP A 168 9.94 4.63 -15.86
C ASP A 168 10.09 6.08 -15.33
N ILE A 169 10.59 6.22 -14.10
CA ILE A 169 10.68 7.53 -13.42
C ILE A 169 11.61 8.48 -14.17
N LYS A 170 12.66 7.97 -14.80
CA LYS A 170 13.66 8.78 -15.48
C LYS A 170 13.14 9.37 -16.79
N THR A 171 12.37 8.59 -17.54
CA THR A 171 11.89 8.99 -18.88
C THR A 171 10.45 9.46 -18.88
N GLY A 172 9.68 9.17 -17.81
CA GLY A 172 8.24 9.39 -17.75
C GLY A 172 7.43 8.43 -18.67
N THR A 173 8.09 7.39 -19.20
CA THR A 173 7.43 6.45 -20.11
C THR A 173 6.47 5.55 -19.34
N VAL A 174 5.22 5.50 -19.78
CA VAL A 174 4.17 4.66 -19.21
C VAL A 174 4.00 3.41 -20.06
N MET A 175 4.07 2.24 -19.42
CA MET A 175 3.87 0.94 -20.06
C MET A 175 2.74 0.17 -19.35
N PRO A 176 1.78 -0.41 -20.07
CA PRO A 176 0.73 -1.22 -19.47
C PRO A 176 1.27 -2.60 -19.09
N ILE A 177 0.95 -3.04 -17.87
CA ILE A 177 1.12 -4.43 -17.42
C ILE A 177 -0.19 -5.19 -17.69
N LEU A 178 -1.30 -4.61 -17.26
CA LEU A 178 -2.65 -5.11 -17.45
C LEU A 178 -3.53 -3.94 -17.91
N LEU A 179 -4.15 -4.04 -19.08
CA LEU A 179 -4.88 -2.92 -19.68
C LEU A 179 -6.37 -3.22 -19.82
N ASN A 180 -7.22 -2.42 -19.16
CA ASN A 180 -8.69 -2.48 -19.22
C ASN A 180 -9.25 -3.89 -19.00
N CYS A 181 -8.70 -4.64 -18.07
CA CYS A 181 -9.08 -6.03 -17.82
C CYS A 181 -9.30 -6.38 -16.35
N LEU A 182 -9.21 -5.39 -15.46
CA LEU A 182 -9.40 -5.57 -14.03
C LEU A 182 -10.67 -4.88 -13.54
N ALA A 183 -11.36 -5.56 -12.62
CA ALA A 183 -12.56 -5.04 -11.99
C ALA A 183 -12.19 -4.31 -10.67
N TYR A 184 -11.85 -3.05 -10.79
CA TYR A 184 -11.42 -2.16 -9.71
C TYR A 184 -10.17 -2.65 -8.96
N PRO A 185 -8.97 -2.58 -9.57
CA PRO A 185 -7.73 -2.76 -8.83
C PRO A 185 -7.57 -1.60 -7.85
N SER A 186 -7.68 -1.89 -6.55
CA SER A 186 -7.71 -0.87 -5.49
C SER A 186 -6.35 -0.58 -4.90
N ASP A 187 -5.47 -1.58 -4.86
CA ASP A 187 -4.14 -1.44 -4.27
C ASP A 187 -3.11 -2.29 -5.00
N ILE A 188 -1.86 -1.84 -4.95
CA ILE A 188 -0.69 -2.55 -5.45
C ILE A 188 0.44 -2.45 -4.44
N TYR A 189 1.08 -3.57 -4.17
CA TYR A 189 2.28 -3.67 -3.36
C TYR A 189 3.37 -4.38 -4.17
N PHE A 190 4.57 -3.81 -4.25
CA PHE A 190 5.73 -4.44 -4.88
C PHE A 190 6.79 -4.75 -3.84
N ASP A 191 7.14 -6.02 -3.71
CA ASP A 191 8.24 -6.47 -2.86
C ASP A 191 9.56 -6.32 -3.59
N ASN A 192 10.34 -5.32 -3.22
CA ASN A 192 11.62 -5.01 -3.86
C ASN A 192 12.70 -6.07 -3.62
N ILE A 193 12.55 -6.89 -2.58
CA ILE A 193 13.51 -7.97 -2.27
C ILE A 193 13.24 -9.17 -3.16
N LEU A 194 11.97 -9.52 -3.35
CA LEU A 194 11.56 -10.69 -4.12
C LEU A 194 11.33 -10.39 -5.61
N GLY A 195 11.20 -9.12 -6.00
CA GLY A 195 10.81 -8.73 -7.36
C GLY A 195 9.40 -9.17 -7.72
N ILE A 196 8.49 -9.16 -6.75
CA ILE A 196 7.11 -9.64 -6.89
C ILE A 196 6.14 -8.53 -6.53
N GLY A 197 5.16 -8.30 -7.40
CA GLY A 197 4.05 -7.41 -7.13
C GLY A 197 2.76 -8.17 -6.83
N TYR A 198 1.91 -7.57 -6.01
CA TYR A 198 0.59 -8.08 -5.66
C TYR A 198 -0.45 -6.98 -5.87
N ILE A 199 -1.55 -7.32 -6.53
CA ILE A 199 -2.64 -6.41 -6.87
C ILE A 199 -3.93 -6.88 -6.21
N ALA A 200 -4.58 -6.00 -5.48
CA ALA A 200 -5.92 -6.23 -4.96
C ALA A 200 -6.97 -5.90 -6.01
N GLU A 201 -7.61 -6.92 -6.58
CA GLU A 201 -8.75 -6.72 -7.48
C GLU A 201 -10.06 -6.87 -6.71
N THR A 202 -10.58 -5.73 -6.25
CA THR A 202 -11.67 -5.68 -5.27
C THR A 202 -12.94 -6.38 -5.75
N PHE A 203 -13.45 -6.04 -6.93
CA PHE A 203 -14.74 -6.57 -7.39
C PHE A 203 -14.67 -8.02 -7.86
N ASN A 204 -13.47 -8.54 -8.08
CA ASN A 204 -13.26 -9.94 -8.47
C ASN A 204 -12.79 -10.82 -7.29
N ASN A 205 -12.76 -10.27 -6.09
CA ASN A 205 -12.43 -11.00 -4.85
C ASN A 205 -11.10 -11.75 -4.90
N ARG A 206 -10.07 -11.17 -5.52
CA ARG A 206 -8.81 -11.88 -5.71
C ARG A 206 -7.57 -10.98 -5.56
N ILE A 207 -6.45 -11.65 -5.31
CA ILE A 207 -5.12 -11.09 -5.44
C ILE A 207 -4.50 -11.63 -6.72
N ILE A 208 -3.93 -10.73 -7.51
CA ILE A 208 -3.13 -11.07 -8.68
C ILE A 208 -1.66 -10.89 -8.28
N LYS A 209 -0.83 -11.87 -8.64
CA LYS A 209 0.62 -11.81 -8.52
C LYS A 209 1.20 -11.42 -9.86
N ILE A 210 2.14 -10.47 -9.84
CA ILE A 210 2.96 -10.10 -10.98
C ILE A 210 4.43 -10.38 -10.67
N THR A 211 5.15 -10.93 -11.64
CA THR A 211 6.60 -11.12 -11.57
C THR A 211 7.22 -10.58 -12.84
N GLU A 212 8.32 -9.90 -12.71
CA GLU A 212 9.06 -9.36 -13.84
C GLU A 212 10.23 -10.27 -14.18
N ASN A 213 10.24 -10.86 -15.39
CA ASN A 213 11.34 -11.67 -15.87
C ASN A 213 11.19 -11.97 -17.39
N PRO A 214 12.10 -11.54 -18.27
CA PRO A 214 13.19 -10.59 -18.00
C PRO A 214 12.66 -9.16 -17.79
N GLN A 215 13.55 -8.23 -17.50
CA GLN A 215 13.21 -6.82 -17.28
C GLN A 215 12.24 -6.28 -18.35
N GLY A 216 11.19 -5.59 -17.93
CA GLY A 216 10.11 -5.07 -18.79
C GLY A 216 9.08 -6.12 -19.23
N VAL A 217 9.23 -7.41 -18.86
CA VAL A 217 8.28 -8.47 -19.18
C VAL A 217 7.60 -8.97 -17.93
N TYR A 218 6.31 -8.73 -17.82
CA TYR A 218 5.51 -9.07 -16.64
C TYR A 218 4.68 -10.33 -16.86
N HIS A 219 4.79 -11.27 -15.94
CA HIS A 219 3.96 -12.46 -15.87
C HIS A 219 2.90 -12.27 -14.79
N CYS A 220 1.64 -12.41 -15.15
CA CYS A 220 0.50 -12.21 -14.28
C CYS A 220 -0.23 -13.53 -14.02
N SER A 221 -0.53 -13.80 -12.75
CA SER A 221 -1.30 -14.99 -12.35
C SER A 221 -2.23 -14.66 -11.18
N VAL A 222 -3.32 -15.42 -11.04
CA VAL A 222 -4.15 -15.35 -9.85
C VAL A 222 -3.39 -15.99 -8.71
N PHE A 223 -3.16 -15.23 -7.64
CA PHE A 223 -2.43 -15.69 -6.47
C PHE A 223 -3.36 -16.28 -5.40
N TYR A 224 -4.46 -15.55 -5.11
CA TYR A 224 -5.45 -15.99 -4.14
C TYR A 224 -6.84 -15.50 -4.53
N VAL A 225 -7.86 -16.31 -4.25
CA VAL A 225 -9.27 -15.96 -4.45
C VAL A 225 -10.00 -16.05 -3.12
N PHE A 226 -10.59 -14.94 -2.66
CA PHE A 226 -11.38 -14.92 -1.46
C PHE A 226 -12.80 -15.45 -1.70
N SER A 227 -13.34 -16.12 -0.71
CA SER A 227 -14.79 -16.37 -0.63
C SER A 227 -15.47 -15.20 0.08
N GLY A 228 -16.61 -14.73 -0.40
CA GLY A 228 -17.35 -13.63 0.23
C GLY A 228 -17.93 -12.64 -0.79
N ARG A 229 -18.51 -11.54 -0.29
CA ARG A 229 -19.22 -10.58 -1.14
C ARG A 229 -18.34 -9.45 -1.65
N VAL A 230 -17.34 -9.03 -0.89
CA VAL A 230 -16.48 -7.90 -1.24
C VAL A 230 -15.05 -8.26 -1.02
N GLY A 231 -14.24 -7.75 -1.88
CA GLY A 231 -12.89 -8.18 -2.05
C GLY A 231 -11.85 -7.41 -1.27
N PRO A 232 -10.60 -7.68 -1.58
CA PRO A 232 -9.45 -7.03 -1.01
C PRO A 232 -9.47 -5.52 -1.33
N THR A 233 -9.02 -4.70 -0.39
CA THR A 233 -8.96 -3.24 -0.53
C THR A 233 -7.55 -2.68 -0.41
N SER A 234 -6.71 -3.26 0.45
CA SER A 234 -5.32 -2.83 0.61
C SER A 234 -4.43 -4.02 0.93
N ILE A 235 -3.16 -3.92 0.53
CA ILE A 235 -2.14 -4.97 0.67
C ILE A 235 -0.89 -4.37 1.30
N THR A 236 -0.30 -5.12 2.22
CA THR A 236 1.05 -4.90 2.71
C THR A 236 1.72 -6.24 2.96
N CYS A 237 3.05 -6.26 3.12
CA CYS A 237 3.79 -7.49 3.28
C CYS A 237 4.74 -7.39 4.46
N ASP A 238 4.94 -8.48 5.21
CA ASP A 238 5.97 -8.55 6.23
C ASP A 238 7.33 -9.02 5.66
N LYS A 239 8.36 -9.06 6.50
CA LYS A 239 9.70 -9.51 6.10
C LYS A 239 9.79 -11.00 5.75
N ASP A 240 8.83 -11.79 6.21
CA ASP A 240 8.75 -13.23 5.96
C ASP A 240 7.96 -13.53 4.66
N ALA A 241 7.62 -12.46 3.89
CA ALA A 241 6.84 -12.51 2.67
C ALA A 241 5.39 -12.98 2.85
N ASN A 242 4.85 -12.86 4.05
CA ASN A 242 3.41 -13.01 4.25
C ASN A 242 2.70 -11.73 3.80
N ILE A 243 1.62 -11.90 3.07
CA ILE A 243 0.83 -10.81 2.53
C ILE A 243 -0.38 -10.61 3.42
N TYR A 244 -0.50 -9.39 3.95
CA TYR A 244 -1.64 -8.94 4.73
C TYR A 244 -2.60 -8.24 3.80
N VAL A 245 -3.86 -8.66 3.82
CA VAL A 245 -4.89 -8.16 2.92
C VAL A 245 -6.11 -7.74 3.72
N SER A 246 -6.41 -6.44 3.73
CA SER A 246 -7.68 -5.98 4.28
C SER A 246 -8.80 -6.30 3.32
N ARG A 247 -9.94 -6.70 3.89
CA ARG A 247 -11.15 -7.02 3.13
C ARG A 247 -12.27 -6.10 3.56
N PHE A 248 -13.00 -5.63 2.56
CA PHE A 248 -14.15 -4.80 2.76
C PHE A 248 -15.40 -5.70 2.70
N GLU A 249 -15.96 -6.00 3.84
CA GLU A 249 -17.16 -6.82 3.90
C GLU A 249 -18.39 -5.91 3.91
N TYR A 250 -19.02 -5.69 2.76
CA TYR A 250 -20.32 -5.04 2.68
C TYR A 250 -21.41 -5.99 3.23
N GLN A 251 -21.43 -6.17 4.52
CA GLN A 251 -22.60 -6.74 5.15
C GLN A 251 -23.57 -5.63 5.54
N ASN A 252 -24.85 -5.87 5.39
CA ASN A 252 -25.91 -4.91 5.62
C ASN A 252 -25.76 -4.19 6.97
N LYS A 253 -25.23 -2.97 6.95
CA LYS A 253 -25.52 -1.84 7.86
C LYS A 253 -25.51 -2.06 9.37
N LYS A 254 -24.65 -2.89 9.94
CA LYS A 254 -24.32 -2.77 11.34
C LYS A 254 -22.98 -2.05 11.46
N LYS A 255 -23.00 -0.84 12.04
CA LYS A 255 -21.82 0.01 12.27
C LYS A 255 -20.77 -0.64 13.17
N ASP A 256 -21.08 -1.79 13.78
CA ASP A 256 -20.32 -2.42 14.85
C ASP A 256 -19.80 -3.80 14.44
N GLU A 257 -19.61 -4.07 13.14
CA GLU A 257 -19.04 -5.32 12.68
C GLU A 257 -17.51 -5.25 12.70
N ASP A 258 -16.89 -6.37 13.12
CA ASP A 258 -15.43 -6.51 13.11
C ASP A 258 -14.90 -6.58 11.68
N GLY A 259 -13.79 -5.93 11.40
CA GLY A 259 -13.07 -6.07 10.14
C GLY A 259 -12.20 -7.31 10.14
N VAL A 260 -11.74 -7.69 8.96
CA VAL A 260 -10.88 -8.86 8.76
C VAL A 260 -9.67 -8.49 7.92
N ILE A 261 -8.48 -8.86 8.41
CA ILE A 261 -7.25 -8.85 7.64
C ILE A 261 -6.82 -10.30 7.47
N SER A 262 -6.83 -10.77 6.22
CA SER A 262 -6.37 -12.11 5.86
C SER A 262 -4.87 -12.11 5.66
N VAL A 263 -4.19 -13.14 6.13
CA VAL A 263 -2.74 -13.32 5.96
C VAL A 263 -2.48 -14.54 5.11
N ILE A 264 -1.80 -14.33 3.99
CA ILE A 264 -1.51 -15.32 2.96
C ILE A 264 0.00 -15.48 2.88
N ASN A 265 0.51 -16.71 2.95
CA ASN A 265 1.93 -16.97 2.83
C ASN A 265 2.42 -16.84 1.37
N LYS A 266 3.74 -16.90 1.17
CA LYS A 266 4.36 -16.79 -0.16
C LYS A 266 3.97 -17.90 -1.14
N GLU A 267 3.45 -19.02 -0.64
CA GLU A 267 2.92 -20.15 -1.42
C GLU A 267 1.47 -19.91 -1.89
N GLY A 268 0.80 -18.86 -1.41
CA GLY A 268 -0.59 -18.54 -1.74
C GLY A 268 -1.61 -19.24 -0.85
N GLU A 269 -1.23 -19.65 0.36
CA GLU A 269 -2.12 -20.30 1.32
C GLU A 269 -2.57 -19.31 2.39
N LEU A 270 -3.84 -19.33 2.75
CA LEU A 270 -4.37 -18.56 3.87
C LEU A 270 -3.89 -19.18 5.18
N VAL A 271 -2.96 -18.50 5.86
CA VAL A 271 -2.36 -18.97 7.11
C VAL A 271 -3.01 -18.36 8.35
N GLY A 272 -3.69 -17.22 8.21
CA GLY A 272 -4.35 -16.61 9.33
C GLY A 272 -5.31 -15.48 8.98
N GLU A 273 -6.10 -15.09 9.98
CA GLU A 273 -7.01 -13.95 9.94
C GLU A 273 -6.91 -13.15 11.24
N ILE A 274 -6.69 -11.86 11.11
CA ILE A 274 -6.73 -10.91 12.23
C ILE A 274 -8.11 -10.26 12.22
N ILE A 275 -8.84 -10.43 13.30
CA ILE A 275 -10.14 -9.81 13.50
C ILE A 275 -9.94 -8.47 14.17
N VAL A 276 -10.35 -7.40 13.49
CA VAL A 276 -10.18 -6.02 13.95
C VAL A 276 -11.50 -5.48 14.46
N PRO A 277 -11.66 -5.29 15.78
CA PRO A 277 -12.91 -4.85 16.37
C PRO A 277 -13.41 -3.53 15.82
N GLU A 278 -14.69 -3.43 15.50
CA GLU A 278 -15.38 -2.19 15.14
C GLU A 278 -14.79 -1.46 13.91
N MET A 279 -14.10 -2.20 13.02
CA MET A 279 -13.48 -1.65 11.81
C MET A 279 -13.87 -2.45 10.56
N SER A 280 -15.14 -2.47 10.24
CA SER A 280 -15.66 -3.29 9.11
C SER A 280 -15.21 -2.83 7.72
N GLU A 281 -14.80 -1.58 7.57
CA GLU A 281 -14.47 -0.96 6.29
C GLU A 281 -13.02 -0.47 6.24
N ILE A 282 -12.06 -1.38 6.49
CA ILE A 282 -10.63 -1.07 6.42
C ILE A 282 -10.25 -0.79 4.96
N VAL A 283 -9.77 0.43 4.68
CA VAL A 283 -9.43 0.91 3.33
C VAL A 283 -7.93 1.08 3.10
N GLY A 284 -7.13 1.08 4.15
CA GLY A 284 -5.67 1.16 4.05
C GLY A 284 -4.99 0.40 5.16
N ILE A 285 -3.94 -0.35 4.81
CA ILE A 285 -3.08 -1.04 5.76
C ILE A 285 -1.61 -0.82 5.39
N PHE A 286 -0.75 -0.77 6.41
CA PHE A 286 0.68 -0.58 6.20
C PHE A 286 1.51 -1.19 7.34
N ILE A 287 2.50 -2.03 6.97
CA ILE A 287 3.55 -2.52 7.86
C ILE A 287 4.83 -1.78 7.48
N PRO A 288 5.46 -1.03 8.41
CA PRO A 288 6.77 -0.44 8.15
C PRO A 288 7.82 -1.52 7.88
N ARG A 289 8.58 -1.37 6.79
CA ARG A 289 9.71 -2.22 6.44
C ARG A 289 10.90 -1.33 6.10
N ASN A 290 12.08 -1.71 6.60
CA ASN A 290 13.35 -1.19 6.08
C ASN A 290 13.76 -2.07 4.91
N ASP A 291 13.48 -1.61 3.69
CA ASP A 291 13.88 -2.31 2.46
C ASP A 291 15.33 -1.97 2.04
N ASN A 292 16.12 -1.36 2.91
CA ASN A 292 17.52 -1.08 2.66
C ASN A 292 18.32 -2.38 2.68
N ILE A 293 18.78 -2.79 1.50
CA ILE A 293 19.50 -4.05 1.23
C ILE A 293 20.86 -4.12 1.93
N GLU A 294 21.37 -3.01 2.49
CA GLU A 294 22.75 -2.90 3.00
C GLU A 294 22.91 -2.90 4.54
N GLU A 295 21.85 -2.85 5.33
CA GLU A 295 22.03 -2.89 6.77
C GLU A 295 22.08 -4.33 7.30
N ASN A 296 23.28 -4.73 7.69
CA ASN A 296 23.56 -5.90 8.51
C ASN A 296 22.57 -5.96 9.68
N VAL A 297 21.74 -6.97 9.63
CA VAL A 297 20.68 -7.28 10.57
C VAL A 297 21.27 -7.39 11.99
N GLU A 298 21.26 -6.31 12.74
CA GLU A 298 21.16 -6.44 14.19
C GLU A 298 19.73 -6.89 14.50
N ASP A 299 19.68 -7.95 15.24
CA ASP A 299 18.50 -8.72 15.65
C ASP A 299 17.30 -7.84 16.05
N ASP A 300 16.41 -7.58 15.11
CA ASP A 300 15.18 -6.79 15.28
C ASP A 300 14.06 -7.62 15.98
N SER A 301 14.47 -8.74 16.62
CA SER A 301 13.57 -9.69 17.28
C SER A 301 12.80 -9.08 18.46
N ASN A 302 13.24 -7.92 18.97
CA ASN A 302 12.65 -7.24 20.13
C ASN A 302 11.77 -6.05 19.77
N LYS A 303 11.72 -5.63 18.49
CA LYS A 303 10.91 -4.48 18.10
C LYS A 303 9.47 -4.90 17.82
N ASP A 304 8.51 -4.15 18.36
CA ASP A 304 7.10 -4.39 18.08
C ASP A 304 6.81 -4.26 16.58
N LYS A 305 6.38 -5.35 15.94
CA LYS A 305 5.84 -5.31 14.58
C LYS A 305 4.43 -4.73 14.63
N VAL A 306 4.24 -3.61 13.96
CA VAL A 306 3.01 -2.83 14.00
C VAL A 306 2.39 -2.76 12.62
N LEU A 307 1.08 -2.96 12.55
CA LEU A 307 0.27 -2.74 11.38
C LEU A 307 -0.59 -1.49 11.60
N TYR A 308 -0.41 -0.47 10.77
CA TYR A 308 -1.22 0.75 10.74
C TYR A 308 -2.45 0.56 9.88
N LEU A 309 -3.57 1.15 10.30
CA LEU A 309 -4.89 0.96 9.70
C LEU A 309 -5.59 2.30 9.50
N THR A 310 -6.21 2.47 8.34
CA THR A 310 -7.24 3.49 8.09
C THR A 310 -8.56 2.81 7.77
N GLU A 311 -9.66 3.42 8.19
CA GLU A 311 -11.00 2.89 8.03
C GLU A 311 -11.92 3.99 7.49
N ARG A 312 -12.87 3.61 6.63
CA ARG A 312 -13.71 4.55 5.89
C ARG A 312 -14.56 5.46 6.77
N ASN A 313 -15.03 4.96 7.91
CA ASN A 313 -15.93 5.68 8.81
C ASN A 313 -15.23 6.25 10.05
N PHE A 314 -13.90 6.11 10.11
CA PHE A 314 -13.07 6.64 11.21
C PHE A 314 -12.10 7.69 10.68
N ASN A 315 -12.06 8.85 11.34
CA ASN A 315 -11.25 9.99 10.94
C ASN A 315 -9.86 9.98 11.58
N GLY A 316 -9.20 8.85 11.55
CA GLY A 316 -7.92 8.72 12.21
C GLY A 316 -7.13 7.53 11.71
N VAL A 317 -6.01 7.28 12.36
CA VAL A 317 -5.21 6.07 12.15
C VAL A 317 -5.22 5.25 13.43
N LYS A 318 -5.44 3.97 13.24
CA LYS A 318 -5.29 2.97 14.30
C LYS A 318 -4.08 2.11 14.02
N LYS A 319 -3.60 1.41 15.06
CA LYS A 319 -2.52 0.42 14.93
C LYS A 319 -2.84 -0.82 15.75
N ILE A 320 -2.29 -1.93 15.32
CA ILE A 320 -2.33 -3.21 16.02
C ILE A 320 -0.92 -3.80 16.08
N LYS A 321 -0.59 -4.46 17.20
CA LYS A 321 0.65 -5.25 17.32
C LYS A 321 0.39 -6.64 16.75
N ILE A 322 1.32 -7.12 15.92
CA ILE A 322 1.17 -8.41 15.21
C ILE A 322 2.25 -9.43 15.59
N ASN A 323 3.12 -9.16 16.58
CA ASN A 323 4.19 -10.07 17.00
C ASN A 323 3.66 -11.45 17.43
N ASP A 324 2.65 -11.48 18.30
CA ASP A 324 2.08 -12.72 18.80
C ASP A 324 1.44 -13.53 17.68
N PHE A 325 0.74 -12.84 16.77
CA PHE A 325 0.11 -13.46 15.62
C PHE A 325 1.13 -14.11 14.69
N ILE A 326 2.23 -13.39 14.36
CA ILE A 326 3.32 -13.92 13.53
C ILE A 326 3.98 -15.12 14.21
N SER A 327 4.25 -15.03 15.53
CA SER A 327 4.82 -16.13 16.28
C SER A 327 3.96 -17.39 16.25
N GLU A 328 2.64 -17.22 16.26
CA GLU A 328 1.70 -18.34 16.21
C GLU A 328 1.64 -18.98 14.81
N ILE A 329 1.70 -18.17 13.75
CA ILE A 329 1.83 -18.67 12.37
C ILE A 329 3.11 -19.49 12.21
N ASN A 330 4.25 -18.94 12.64
CA ASN A 330 5.56 -19.59 12.48
C ASN A 330 5.62 -20.92 13.25
N LYS A 331 5.11 -20.99 14.48
CA LYS A 331 5.01 -22.25 15.24
C LYS A 331 4.19 -23.32 14.52
N LYS A 332 3.13 -22.92 13.81
CA LYS A 332 2.33 -23.87 13.04
C LYS A 332 3.06 -24.34 11.79
N ALA A 333 3.83 -23.47 11.13
CA ALA A 333 4.61 -23.83 9.94
C ALA A 333 5.74 -24.83 10.26
N GLU A 334 6.34 -24.79 11.48
CA GLU A 334 7.37 -25.74 11.92
C GLU A 334 6.85 -27.16 12.21
N HIS A 335 5.56 -27.35 12.31
CA HIS A 335 4.93 -28.64 12.64
C HIS A 335 4.43 -29.41 11.41
N TYR A 336 4.78 -28.92 10.21
CA TYR A 336 4.48 -29.54 8.90
C TYR A 336 5.75 -29.77 8.09
#